data_14af6f219184b47ac03d63510bd68baa
#
_entry.id   14af6f219184b47ac03d63510bd68baa
#
_cell.length_a   1.000
_cell.length_b   1.000
_cell.length_c   1.000
_cell.angle_alpha   90.00
_cell.angle_beta   90.00
_cell.angle_gamma   90.00
#
_symmetry.space_group_name_H-M   'P 1'
#
loop_
_entity.id
_entity.type
_entity.pdbx_description
1 polymer ?
#
loop_
_entity_poly.entity_id
_entity_poly.type
_entity_poly.pdbx_seq_one_letter_code
_entity_poly.pdbx_strand_id
1 'polypeptide(L)'
;MHNRHAWIVRTDAGLKREVRVIKAAGSWRFQSKRADEERWTYYDEPPVADLEEFREILFRKYQRRRAAYEDVQWAEQELERRIACGEDDIPTTRER
;
A
#
# COMPACT_ATOMS: atom_id res chain seq x y z
N MET A 1 0.62 -6.59 -17.56
CA MET A 1 1.14 -5.93 -16.36
C MET A 1 -0.02 -5.59 -15.44
N HIS A 2 0.12 -5.87 -14.16
CA HIS A 2 -0.98 -5.67 -13.22
C HIS A 2 -0.96 -4.25 -12.65
N ASN A 3 -2.09 -3.56 -12.75
CA ASN A 3 -2.27 -2.23 -12.18
C ASN A 3 -3.00 -2.29 -10.84
N ARG A 4 -3.18 -3.49 -10.30
CA ARG A 4 -3.89 -3.70 -9.04
C ARG A 4 -3.19 -4.79 -8.24
N HIS A 5 -3.03 -4.53 -6.96
CA HIS A 5 -2.49 -5.51 -6.01
C HIS A 5 -3.38 -5.51 -4.77
N ALA A 6 -3.53 -6.65 -4.15
CA ALA A 6 -4.33 -6.77 -2.94
C ALA A 6 -3.74 -7.85 -2.04
N TRP A 7 -3.86 -7.64 -0.74
CA TRP A 7 -3.43 -8.63 0.25
C TRP A 7 -4.22 -8.46 1.54
N ILE A 8 -4.09 -9.45 2.41
CA ILE A 8 -4.79 -9.47 3.69
C ILE A 8 -3.77 -9.32 4.83
N VAL A 9 -4.10 -8.44 5.77
CA VAL A 9 -3.32 -8.23 6.99
C VAL A 9 -4.24 -8.53 8.17
N ARG A 10 -3.70 -9.09 9.24
CA ARG A 10 -4.45 -9.27 10.47
C ARG A 10 -4.16 -8.12 11.40
N THR A 11 -5.21 -7.55 11.97
CA THR A 11 -5.08 -6.47 12.95
C THR A 11 -4.69 -7.06 14.31
N ASP A 12 -4.34 -6.20 15.26
CA ASP A 12 -4.03 -6.62 16.62
C ASP A 12 -5.21 -7.33 17.29
N ALA A 13 -6.41 -6.98 16.89
CA ALA A 13 -7.62 -7.63 17.39
C ALA A 13 -7.92 -8.97 16.69
N GLY A 14 -7.07 -9.39 15.76
CA GLY A 14 -7.25 -10.64 15.02
C GLY A 14 -8.21 -10.54 13.85
N LEU A 15 -8.68 -9.36 13.52
CA LEU A 15 -9.57 -9.15 12.39
C LEU A 15 -8.79 -9.11 11.08
N LYS A 16 -9.41 -9.57 10.02
CA LYS A 16 -8.81 -9.46 8.68
C LYS A 16 -8.99 -8.04 8.17
N ARG A 17 -7.93 -7.50 7.59
CA ARG A 17 -7.95 -6.20 6.94
C ARG A 17 -7.45 -6.39 5.52
N GLU A 18 -8.29 -6.08 4.55
CA GLU A 18 -7.90 -6.16 3.15
C GLU A 18 -7.29 -4.83 2.73
N VAL A 19 -6.13 -4.92 2.08
CA VAL A 19 -5.46 -3.74 1.51
C VAL A 19 -5.46 -3.89 0.00
N ARG A 20 -5.87 -2.84 -0.70
CA ARG A 20 -5.83 -2.79 -2.16
C ARG A 20 -5.01 -1.60 -2.60
N VAL A 21 -4.20 -1.81 -3.63
CA VAL A 21 -3.42 -0.73 -4.23
C VAL A 21 -3.72 -0.74 -5.72
N ILE A 22 -4.12 0.42 -6.22
CA ILE A 22 -4.54 0.56 -7.61
C ILE A 22 -3.74 1.69 -8.25
N LYS A 23 -3.16 1.42 -9.42
CA LYS A 23 -2.43 2.43 -10.16
C LYS A 23 -3.41 3.33 -10.91
N ALA A 24 -3.28 4.64 -10.71
CA ALA A 24 -4.12 5.62 -11.35
C ALA A 24 -3.30 6.88 -11.63
N ALA A 25 -3.34 7.34 -12.87
CA ALA A 25 -2.65 8.58 -13.28
C ALA A 25 -1.17 8.60 -12.86
N GLY A 26 -0.48 7.48 -13.00
CA GLY A 26 0.95 7.40 -12.72
C GLY A 26 1.33 7.23 -11.26
N SER A 27 0.36 7.14 -10.36
CA SER A 27 0.67 6.89 -8.96
C SER A 27 -0.19 5.77 -8.40
N TRP A 28 0.22 5.25 -7.26
CA TRP A 28 -0.50 4.15 -6.62
C TRP A 28 -1.40 4.69 -5.52
N ARG A 29 -2.65 4.27 -5.52
CA ARG A 29 -3.64 4.67 -4.52
C ARG A 29 -3.95 3.50 -3.62
N PHE A 30 -3.83 3.75 -2.32
CA PHE A 30 -4.06 2.73 -1.29
C PHE A 30 -5.46 2.87 -0.71
N GLN A 31 -6.09 1.74 -0.46
CA GLN A 31 -7.35 1.68 0.25
C GLN A 31 -7.39 0.41 1.09
N SER A 32 -8.12 0.45 2.19
CA SER A 32 -8.23 -0.71 3.06
C SER A 32 -9.60 -0.80 3.69
N LYS A 33 -9.94 -2.02 4.12
CA LYS A 33 -11.21 -2.29 4.77
C LYS A 33 -11.01 -3.46 5.72
N ARG A 34 -11.39 -3.27 6.99
CA ARG A 34 -11.42 -4.38 7.94
C ARG A 34 -12.69 -5.18 7.73
N ALA A 35 -12.67 -6.43 8.21
CA ALA A 35 -13.81 -7.33 8.05
C ALA A 35 -15.08 -6.81 8.73
N ASP A 36 -14.94 -6.01 9.79
CA ASP A 36 -16.05 -5.45 10.53
C ASP A 36 -16.52 -4.08 10.00
N GLU A 37 -15.89 -3.59 8.95
CA GLU A 37 -16.26 -2.30 8.36
C GLU A 37 -17.13 -2.50 7.13
N GLU A 38 -18.01 -1.55 6.87
CA GLU A 38 -18.85 -1.56 5.68
C GLU A 38 -18.28 -0.74 4.54
N ARG A 39 -17.37 0.19 4.85
CA ARG A 39 -16.82 1.12 3.87
C ARG A 39 -15.32 1.01 3.80
N TRP A 40 -14.78 1.26 2.60
CA TRP A 40 -13.35 1.33 2.38
C TRP A 40 -12.79 2.65 2.88
N THR A 41 -11.61 2.60 3.49
CA THR A 41 -10.83 3.78 3.82
C THR A 41 -9.88 4.06 2.67
N TYR A 42 -9.89 5.29 2.18
CA TYR A 42 -9.02 5.70 1.07
C TYR A 42 -7.93 6.61 1.63
N TYR A 43 -6.69 6.34 1.26
CA TYR A 43 -5.54 7.05 1.78
C TYR A 43 -4.95 7.97 0.74
N ASP A 44 -4.60 9.20 1.12
CA ASP A 44 -3.69 10.03 0.35
C ASP A 44 -2.26 9.59 0.63
N GLU A 45 -1.96 9.31 1.89
CA GLU A 45 -0.69 8.72 2.28
C GLU A 45 -0.97 7.51 3.17
N PRO A 46 -0.63 6.31 2.70
CA PRO A 46 -0.90 5.09 3.47
C PRO A 46 0.04 4.96 4.66
N PRO A 47 -0.28 4.07 5.61
CA PRO A 47 0.66 3.74 6.68
C PRO A 47 1.98 3.22 6.11
N VAL A 48 3.08 3.55 6.77
CA VAL A 48 4.40 3.08 6.35
C VAL A 48 4.42 1.55 6.29
N ALA A 49 3.77 0.89 7.24
CA ALA A 49 3.70 -0.57 7.24
C ALA A 49 3.07 -1.13 5.96
N ASP A 50 2.03 -0.47 5.43
CA ASP A 50 1.40 -0.88 4.19
C ASP A 50 2.34 -0.65 2.99
N LEU A 51 3.09 0.44 2.98
CA LEU A 51 4.09 0.70 1.96
C LEU A 51 5.19 -0.35 1.95
N GLU A 52 5.67 -0.73 3.14
CA GLU A 52 6.69 -1.75 3.26
C GLU A 52 6.20 -3.10 2.72
N GLU A 53 4.98 -3.46 3.06
CA GLU A 53 4.38 -4.69 2.58
C GLU A 53 4.20 -4.65 1.06
N PHE A 54 3.75 -3.51 0.53
CA PHE A 54 3.59 -3.33 -0.91
C PHE A 54 4.92 -3.48 -1.63
N ARG A 55 5.98 -2.88 -1.09
CA ARG A 55 7.33 -3.01 -1.66
C ARG A 55 7.77 -4.47 -1.71
N GLU A 56 7.52 -5.22 -0.64
CA GLU A 56 7.87 -6.64 -0.61
C GLU A 56 7.09 -7.45 -1.65
N ILE A 57 5.80 -7.16 -1.80
CA ILE A 57 4.96 -7.83 -2.78
C ILE A 57 5.44 -7.52 -4.20
N LEU A 58 5.73 -6.26 -4.48
CA LEU A 58 6.23 -5.85 -5.79
C LEU A 58 7.57 -6.51 -6.10
N PHE A 59 8.46 -6.57 -5.11
CA PHE A 59 9.77 -7.17 -5.30
C PHE A 59 9.66 -8.65 -5.63
N ARG A 60 8.81 -9.37 -4.92
CA ARG A 60 8.56 -10.79 -5.21
C ARG A 60 7.99 -10.99 -6.60
N LYS A 61 7.04 -10.13 -7.01
CA LYS A 61 6.46 -10.19 -8.35
C LYS A 61 7.47 -9.82 -9.41
N TYR A 62 8.33 -8.87 -9.13
CA TYR A 62 9.40 -8.49 -10.04
C TYR A 62 10.34 -9.68 -10.28
N GLN A 63 10.71 -10.40 -9.23
CA GLN A 63 11.57 -11.57 -9.36
C GLN A 63 10.93 -12.66 -10.22
N ARG A 64 9.61 -12.71 -10.25
CA ARG A 64 8.85 -13.64 -11.09
C ARG A 64 8.45 -13.03 -12.43
N ARG A 65 8.98 -11.87 -12.75
CA ARG A 65 8.68 -11.13 -13.98
C ARG A 65 7.20 -10.75 -14.10
N ARG A 66 6.54 -10.51 -12.96
CA ARG A 66 5.13 -10.13 -12.92
C ARG A 66 4.92 -8.67 -12.50
N ALA A 67 6.00 -7.94 -12.28
CA ALA A 67 5.95 -6.52 -11.99
C ALA A 67 7.16 -5.84 -12.61
N ALA A 68 7.01 -4.56 -12.94
CA ALA A 68 8.10 -3.78 -13.49
C ALA A 68 9.01 -3.30 -12.37
N TYR A 69 10.30 -3.18 -12.66
CA TYR A 69 11.25 -2.65 -11.70
C TYR A 69 10.92 -1.21 -11.30
N GLU A 70 10.33 -0.46 -12.21
CA GLU A 70 9.89 0.91 -11.95
C GLU A 70 8.91 0.98 -10.78
N ASP A 71 8.03 -0.02 -10.65
CA ASP A 71 7.07 -0.07 -9.56
C ASP A 71 7.78 -0.32 -8.22
N VAL A 72 8.79 -1.19 -8.22
CA VAL A 72 9.61 -1.43 -7.02
C VAL A 72 10.32 -0.14 -6.63
N GLN A 73 10.90 0.56 -7.60
CA GLN A 73 11.60 1.82 -7.35
C GLN A 73 10.65 2.86 -6.77
N TRP A 74 9.43 2.94 -7.29
CA TRP A 74 8.43 3.87 -6.78
C TRP A 74 8.16 3.62 -5.29
N ALA A 75 7.95 2.36 -4.93
CA ALA A 75 7.68 1.99 -3.54
C ALA A 75 8.86 2.31 -2.63
N GLU A 76 10.08 2.05 -3.08
CA GLU A 76 11.27 2.36 -2.31
C GLU A 76 11.44 3.87 -2.11
N GLN A 77 11.19 4.66 -3.15
CA GLN A 77 11.30 6.10 -3.06
C GLN A 77 10.26 6.69 -2.12
N GLU A 78 9.04 6.17 -2.16
CA GLU A 78 7.99 6.63 -1.25
C GLU A 78 8.32 6.30 0.20
N LEU A 79 8.87 5.11 0.45
CA LEU A 79 9.31 4.73 1.79
C LEU A 79 10.40 5.65 2.30
N GLU A 80 11.40 5.95 1.47
CA GLU A 80 12.48 6.86 1.83
C GLU A 80 11.94 8.25 2.14
N ARG A 81 11.01 8.74 1.33
CA ARG A 81 10.40 10.04 1.53
C ARG A 81 9.67 10.11 2.87
N ARG A 82 8.90 9.07 3.20
CA ARG A 82 8.13 9.03 4.45
C ARG A 82 9.05 8.95 5.65
N ILE A 83 10.11 8.19 5.56
CA ILE A 83 11.08 8.06 6.64
C ILE A 83 11.89 9.35 6.80
N ALA A 84 12.31 9.96 5.70
CA ALA A 84 13.11 11.19 5.73
C ALA A 84 12.34 12.38 6.27
N CYS A 85 11.02 12.41 6.09
CA CYS A 85 10.18 13.48 6.63
C CYS A 85 10.02 13.39 8.14
N GLY A 86 10.48 12.28 8.75
CA GLY A 86 10.34 12.10 10.17
C GLY A 86 8.91 11.93 10.63
N GLU A 87 8.00 11.73 9.69
CA GLU A 87 6.62 11.46 10.03
C GLU A 87 6.48 10.04 10.50
N ASP A 88 5.81 9.90 11.64
CA ASP A 88 5.51 8.60 12.16
C ASP A 88 4.54 7.88 11.22
N ASP A 89 4.24 6.65 11.54
CA ASP A 89 3.37 5.80 10.75
C ASP A 89 1.90 6.25 10.82
N ILE A 90 1.69 7.54 10.61
CA ILE A 90 0.35 8.14 10.65
C ILE A 90 -0.16 8.32 9.22
N PRO A 91 -1.17 7.57 8.82
CA PRO A 91 -1.70 7.70 7.47
C PRO A 91 -2.55 8.95 7.31
N THR A 92 -2.55 9.51 6.11
CA THR A 92 -3.46 10.58 5.74
C THR A 92 -4.57 9.98 4.90
N THR A 93 -5.80 10.15 5.36
CA THR A 93 -6.96 9.62 4.65
C THR A 93 -7.58 10.68 3.76
N ARG A 94 -8.22 10.23 2.69
CA ARG A 94 -8.94 11.08 1.77
C ARG A 94 -10.41 11.12 2.17
N GLU A 95 -10.94 12.31 2.28
CA GLU A 95 -12.37 12.47 2.50
C GLU A 95 -13.14 12.27 1.21
N ARG A 96 -14.33 11.73 1.35
CA ARG A 96 -15.21 11.48 0.22
C ARG A 96 -16.50 12.24 0.37
#